data_ac7a4fc3e81913e04dc2a99febe46789
#
_entry.id   ac7a4fc3e81913e04dc2a99febe46789
#
_cell.length_a   1.000
_cell.length_b   1.000
_cell.length_c   1.000
_cell.angle_alpha   90.00
_cell.angle_beta   90.00
_cell.angle_gamma   90.00
#
_symmetry.space_group_name_H-M   'P 1'
#
loop_
_entity.id
_entity.type
_entity.pdbx_description
1 polymer ?
#
loop_
_entity_poly.entity_id
_entity_poly.type
_entity_poly.pdbx_seq_one_letter_code
_entity_poly.pdbx_strand_id
1 'polypeptide(L)'
;MKNKPIIIINGEPNSVFLEIFIKSIKIKKYKSPIILISSLKLLNFYKKKFNFKKKINLLNYKKISQIKLSKNFINLIDLKVDLDGNFKAITKKSNNFIKNSFKMGFDMMKIFNSYKFINGPISKKTFLNKKYPGITEYICQKYNVKKFAMIIYNEELSVCPLTTHIPIKNVPKFITKKNISEKVKLINDFYIKYKKIKPKIAVLGLNPHCESTNKFNEDDKILKPSINHLKKLGYKINGPFSADTIFLKKNRKKFNVILGMYHDQVLSPMKTIFEYDAINITLGLPFLRISPDHGPNIQMIGKNKSNPLSLIRALQFLDKN
;
A
#
# COMPACT_ATOMS: atom_id res chain seq x y z
N MET A 1 -17.97 12.75 -11.19
CA MET A 1 -16.61 12.95 -11.74
C MET A 1 -16.30 11.79 -12.67
N LYS A 2 -16.02 12.03 -13.97
CA LYS A 2 -15.69 10.96 -14.93
C LYS A 2 -14.42 10.23 -14.47
N ASN A 3 -14.36 8.93 -14.68
CA ASN A 3 -13.33 8.00 -14.21
C ASN A 3 -11.89 8.49 -14.49
N LYS A 4 -11.27 9.12 -13.50
CA LYS A 4 -9.87 9.55 -13.58
C LYS A 4 -8.95 8.34 -13.75
N PRO A 5 -7.85 8.46 -14.52
CA PRO A 5 -6.97 7.33 -14.77
C PRO A 5 -6.30 6.83 -13.47
N ILE A 6 -6.06 5.53 -13.40
CA ILE A 6 -5.22 4.91 -12.37
C ILE A 6 -3.78 4.94 -12.88
N ILE A 7 -2.91 5.64 -12.17
CA ILE A 7 -1.49 5.73 -12.50
C ILE A 7 -0.74 4.60 -11.81
N ILE A 8 -0.03 3.79 -12.60
CA ILE A 8 0.71 2.63 -12.11
C ILE A 8 2.17 2.76 -12.52
N ILE A 9 3.06 2.69 -11.55
CA ILE A 9 4.49 2.54 -11.83
C ILE A 9 4.94 1.11 -11.56
N ASN A 10 5.82 0.59 -12.43
CA ASN A 10 6.32 -0.80 -12.33
C ASN A 10 7.07 -1.06 -11.02
N GLY A 11 7.73 -0.04 -10.45
CA GLY A 11 8.66 -0.25 -9.33
C GLY A 11 9.95 -0.91 -9.82
N GLU A 12 10.39 -1.97 -9.14
CA GLU A 12 11.59 -2.73 -9.53
C GLU A 12 11.35 -3.44 -10.88
N PRO A 13 12.14 -3.14 -11.91
CA PRO A 13 11.96 -3.77 -13.22
C PRO A 13 12.15 -5.29 -13.17
N ASN A 14 13.08 -5.74 -12.33
CA ASN A 14 13.34 -7.16 -12.07
C ASN A 14 12.46 -7.65 -10.91
N SER A 15 11.16 -7.72 -11.15
CA SER A 15 10.17 -8.21 -10.19
C SER A 15 9.04 -8.95 -10.88
N VAL A 16 8.21 -9.62 -10.10
CA VAL A 16 7.01 -10.30 -10.59
C VAL A 16 5.88 -9.33 -10.99
N PHE A 17 6.08 -8.03 -10.89
CA PHE A 17 4.99 -7.06 -11.01
C PHE A 17 4.30 -7.08 -12.38
N LEU A 18 5.04 -7.14 -13.48
CA LEU A 18 4.43 -7.19 -14.82
C LEU A 18 3.66 -8.50 -15.07
N GLU A 19 4.11 -9.63 -14.51
CA GLU A 19 3.33 -10.87 -14.51
C GLU A 19 1.99 -10.67 -13.81
N ILE A 20 2.03 -10.13 -12.58
CA ILE A 20 0.84 -9.85 -11.77
C ILE A 20 -0.07 -8.83 -12.47
N PHE A 21 0.49 -7.78 -13.07
CA PHE A 21 -0.25 -6.77 -13.81
C PHE A 21 -1.02 -7.37 -14.99
N ILE A 22 -0.35 -8.15 -15.84
CA ILE A 22 -0.99 -8.82 -16.98
C ILE A 22 -2.11 -9.74 -16.52
N LYS A 23 -1.87 -10.56 -15.49
CA LYS A 23 -2.90 -11.44 -14.90
C LYS A 23 -4.10 -10.63 -14.39
N SER A 24 -3.85 -9.51 -13.71
CA SER A 24 -4.92 -8.67 -13.14
C SER A 24 -5.83 -8.07 -14.21
N ILE A 25 -5.26 -7.56 -15.31
CA ILE A 25 -6.05 -6.96 -16.41
C ILE A 25 -6.62 -7.99 -17.38
N LYS A 26 -6.16 -9.25 -17.33
CA LYS A 26 -6.77 -10.39 -18.03
C LYS A 26 -8.04 -10.87 -17.32
N ILE A 27 -8.01 -10.93 -15.99
CA ILE A 27 -9.10 -11.46 -15.15
C ILE A 27 -10.24 -10.44 -14.99
N LYS A 28 -9.91 -9.14 -14.85
CA LYS A 28 -10.91 -8.08 -14.57
C LYS A 28 -10.80 -6.91 -15.55
N LYS A 29 -11.97 -6.33 -15.89
CA LYS A 29 -12.08 -5.06 -16.59
C LYS A 29 -12.34 -3.94 -15.58
N TYR A 30 -11.80 -2.75 -15.85
CA TYR A 30 -11.91 -1.57 -14.99
C TYR A 30 -12.54 -0.41 -15.77
N LYS A 31 -13.32 0.43 -15.08
CA LYS A 31 -13.99 1.61 -15.66
C LYS A 31 -13.00 2.75 -15.91
N SER A 32 -12.04 2.91 -14.99
CA SER A 32 -10.96 3.91 -15.10
C SER A 32 -9.91 3.46 -16.11
N PRO A 33 -9.44 4.35 -16.99
CA PRO A 33 -8.27 4.06 -17.82
C PRO A 33 -7.05 3.80 -16.92
N ILE A 34 -6.18 2.91 -17.35
CA ILE A 34 -4.92 2.60 -16.64
C ILE A 34 -3.77 3.20 -17.44
N ILE A 35 -2.91 3.99 -16.80
CA ILE A 35 -1.63 4.43 -17.34
C ILE A 35 -0.54 3.64 -16.63
N LEU A 36 0.19 2.83 -17.39
CA LEU A 36 1.34 2.08 -16.90
C LEU A 36 2.63 2.82 -17.28
N ILE A 37 3.49 3.06 -16.32
CA ILE A 37 4.85 3.55 -16.53
C ILE A 37 5.80 2.39 -16.34
N SER A 38 6.34 1.88 -17.44
CA SER A 38 7.19 0.69 -17.46
C SER A 38 7.98 0.61 -18.76
N SER A 39 8.86 -0.39 -18.90
CA SER A 39 9.57 -0.62 -20.15
C SER A 39 8.70 -1.37 -21.16
N LEU A 40 8.61 -0.84 -22.39
CA LEU A 40 7.94 -1.49 -23.51
C LEU A 40 8.59 -2.87 -23.82
N LYS A 41 9.91 -2.94 -23.76
CA LYS A 41 10.66 -4.19 -23.96
C LYS A 41 10.25 -5.26 -22.96
N LEU A 42 10.19 -4.90 -21.66
CA LEU A 42 9.73 -5.81 -20.60
C LEU A 42 8.27 -6.22 -20.77
N LEU A 43 7.40 -5.25 -21.02
CA LEU A 43 5.98 -5.53 -21.21
C LEU A 43 5.73 -6.49 -22.38
N ASN A 44 6.40 -6.27 -23.53
CA ASN A 44 6.29 -7.15 -24.68
C ASN A 44 6.83 -8.56 -24.41
N PHE A 45 7.93 -8.67 -23.65
CA PHE A 45 8.45 -9.98 -23.21
C PHE A 45 7.39 -10.76 -22.43
N TYR A 46 6.78 -10.14 -21.43
CA TYR A 46 5.75 -10.79 -20.63
C TYR A 46 4.45 -11.02 -21.40
N LYS A 47 4.06 -10.12 -22.31
CA LYS A 47 2.91 -10.33 -23.21
C LYS A 47 3.08 -11.56 -24.06
N LYS A 48 4.26 -11.74 -24.69
CA LYS A 48 4.60 -12.95 -25.47
C LYS A 48 4.55 -14.19 -24.59
N LYS A 49 5.21 -14.15 -23.43
CA LYS A 49 5.29 -15.26 -22.49
C LYS A 49 3.93 -15.75 -22.00
N PHE A 50 2.97 -14.85 -21.78
CA PHE A 50 1.64 -15.19 -21.26
C PHE A 50 0.54 -15.21 -22.34
N ASN A 51 0.93 -15.18 -23.62
CA ASN A 51 0.00 -15.11 -24.77
C ASN A 51 -1.09 -14.04 -24.55
N PHE A 52 -0.66 -12.84 -24.18
CA PHE A 52 -1.57 -11.74 -23.85
C PHE A 52 -1.73 -10.79 -25.03
N LYS A 53 -2.92 -10.81 -25.68
CA LYS A 53 -3.17 -10.15 -26.98
C LYS A 53 -3.57 -8.67 -26.87
N LYS A 54 -3.81 -8.13 -25.65
CA LYS A 54 -4.28 -6.73 -25.49
C LYS A 54 -3.30 -5.74 -26.12
N LYS A 55 -3.80 -4.83 -26.97
CA LYS A 55 -2.98 -3.82 -27.65
C LYS A 55 -2.38 -2.80 -26.67
N ILE A 56 -1.23 -2.25 -27.01
CA ILE A 56 -0.57 -1.17 -26.28
C ILE A 56 -0.85 0.15 -27.02
N ASN A 57 -1.30 1.15 -26.29
CA ASN A 57 -1.35 2.53 -26.70
C ASN A 57 -0.12 3.24 -26.11
N LEU A 58 0.90 3.44 -26.97
CA LEU A 58 2.14 4.08 -26.53
C LEU A 58 1.92 5.57 -26.42
N LEU A 59 2.08 6.11 -25.21
CA LEU A 59 1.86 7.51 -24.92
C LEU A 59 3.14 8.32 -25.10
N ASN A 60 3.06 9.42 -25.86
CA ASN A 60 4.16 10.37 -25.94
C ASN A 60 4.15 11.28 -24.70
N TYR A 61 5.11 11.11 -23.82
CA TYR A 61 5.22 11.88 -22.57
C TYR A 61 5.28 13.41 -22.79
N LYS A 62 5.89 13.88 -23.88
CA LYS A 62 5.99 15.31 -24.20
C LYS A 62 4.67 15.93 -24.69
N LYS A 63 3.75 15.12 -25.24
CA LYS A 63 2.43 15.55 -25.78
C LYS A 63 1.27 14.99 -24.99
N ILE A 64 1.49 14.56 -23.75
CA ILE A 64 0.55 13.72 -22.97
C ILE A 64 -0.77 14.43 -22.66
N SER A 65 -0.78 15.76 -22.48
CA SER A 65 -2.00 16.53 -22.19
C SER A 65 -3.08 16.48 -23.28
N GLN A 66 -2.66 16.17 -24.52
CA GLN A 66 -3.53 16.10 -25.69
C GLN A 66 -3.99 14.68 -26.02
N ILE A 67 -3.53 13.66 -25.28
CA ILE A 67 -3.74 12.26 -25.63
C ILE A 67 -5.04 11.73 -25.03
N LYS A 68 -5.88 11.12 -25.88
CA LYS A 68 -7.05 10.36 -25.43
C LYS A 68 -6.64 9.00 -24.90
N LEU A 69 -6.92 8.74 -23.62
CA LEU A 69 -6.65 7.46 -23.00
C LEU A 69 -7.64 6.39 -23.45
N SER A 70 -7.14 5.23 -23.80
CA SER A 70 -7.96 4.08 -24.12
C SER A 70 -8.29 3.26 -22.87
N LYS A 71 -9.55 2.80 -22.75
CA LYS A 71 -9.96 1.82 -21.74
C LYS A 71 -9.68 0.38 -22.19
N ASN A 72 -9.59 0.17 -23.51
CA ASN A 72 -9.43 -1.14 -24.10
C ASN A 72 -7.97 -1.54 -24.30
N PHE A 73 -7.04 -0.59 -24.30
CA PHE A 73 -5.61 -0.81 -24.50
C PHE A 73 -4.85 -0.60 -23.19
N ILE A 74 -3.59 -1.04 -23.16
CA ILE A 74 -2.65 -0.65 -22.10
C ILE A 74 -2.06 0.69 -22.51
N ASN A 75 -2.44 1.79 -21.83
CA ASN A 75 -1.78 3.07 -22.07
C ASN A 75 -0.42 3.02 -21.38
N LEU A 76 0.66 3.00 -22.18
CA LEU A 76 2.03 2.82 -21.70
C LEU A 76 2.85 4.09 -21.92
N ILE A 77 3.51 4.56 -20.88
CA ILE A 77 4.65 5.47 -20.99
C ILE A 77 5.89 4.60 -20.94
N ASP A 78 6.62 4.57 -22.07
CA ASP A 78 7.84 3.76 -22.17
C ASP A 78 8.99 4.45 -21.42
N LEU A 79 9.50 3.77 -20.44
CA LEU A 79 10.70 4.13 -19.72
C LEU A 79 11.78 3.09 -20.00
N LYS A 80 12.79 3.48 -20.77
CA LYS A 80 13.89 2.60 -21.12
C LYS A 80 14.59 2.09 -19.87
N VAL A 81 14.87 0.81 -19.87
CA VAL A 81 15.64 0.14 -18.82
C VAL A 81 16.80 -0.60 -19.47
N ASP A 82 17.99 -0.34 -19.00
CA ASP A 82 19.18 -1.09 -19.36
C ASP A 82 19.23 -2.35 -18.50
N LEU A 83 18.86 -3.46 -19.11
CA LEU A 83 18.89 -4.78 -18.49
C LEU A 83 19.93 -5.60 -19.25
N ASP A 84 21.03 -5.91 -18.62
CA ASP A 84 22.13 -6.72 -19.14
C ASP A 84 21.68 -8.18 -19.39
N GLY A 85 20.64 -8.40 -20.21
CA GLY A 85 20.15 -9.73 -20.63
C GLY A 85 19.70 -10.68 -19.52
N ASN A 86 20.13 -10.49 -18.29
CA ASN A 86 19.81 -11.31 -17.13
C ASN A 86 18.75 -10.65 -16.24
N PHE A 87 17.49 -11.03 -16.40
CA PHE A 87 16.35 -10.59 -15.56
C PHE A 87 16.43 -11.06 -14.09
N LYS A 88 17.60 -11.52 -13.63
CA LYS A 88 17.69 -12.26 -12.35
C LYS A 88 18.25 -11.47 -11.18
N ALA A 89 18.72 -10.24 -11.37
CA ALA A 89 19.33 -9.48 -10.27
C ALA A 89 18.77 -8.07 -10.12
N ILE A 90 18.50 -7.67 -8.89
CA ILE A 90 18.22 -6.28 -8.54
C ILE A 90 19.57 -5.56 -8.41
N THR A 91 19.81 -4.59 -9.28
CA THR A 91 21.08 -3.85 -9.34
C THR A 91 20.88 -2.37 -9.04
N LYS A 92 21.97 -1.64 -8.77
CA LYS A 92 21.92 -0.18 -8.65
C LYS A 92 21.47 0.51 -9.96
N LYS A 93 21.60 -0.16 -11.12
CA LYS A 93 21.12 0.34 -12.43
C LYS A 93 19.61 0.55 -12.45
N SER A 94 18.82 -0.25 -11.69
CA SER A 94 17.37 -0.08 -11.58
C SER A 94 16.97 1.19 -10.83
N ASN A 95 17.86 1.82 -10.04
CA ASN A 95 17.53 2.98 -9.23
C ASN A 95 17.08 4.19 -10.08
N ASN A 96 17.74 4.46 -11.21
CA ASN A 96 17.36 5.53 -12.11
C ASN A 96 15.99 5.26 -12.76
N PHE A 97 15.72 4.01 -13.13
CA PHE A 97 14.42 3.60 -13.65
C PHE A 97 13.32 3.86 -12.60
N ILE A 98 13.52 3.42 -11.37
CA ILE A 98 12.56 3.61 -10.28
C ILE A 98 12.34 5.10 -10.00
N LYS A 99 13.42 5.90 -9.88
CA LYS A 99 13.34 7.34 -9.64
C LYS A 99 12.56 8.06 -10.74
N ASN A 100 12.85 7.75 -12.01
CA ASN A 100 12.17 8.34 -13.16
C ASN A 100 10.71 7.88 -13.25
N SER A 101 10.41 6.62 -12.92
CA SER A 101 9.04 6.13 -12.89
C SER A 101 8.18 6.86 -11.85
N PHE A 102 8.72 7.17 -10.67
CA PHE A 102 8.04 8.01 -9.68
C PHE A 102 7.82 9.43 -10.17
N LYS A 103 8.86 10.07 -10.75
CA LYS A 103 8.75 11.42 -11.32
C LYS A 103 7.63 11.46 -12.34
N MET A 104 7.67 10.60 -13.36
CA MET A 104 6.65 10.52 -14.39
C MET A 104 5.27 10.20 -13.81
N GLY A 105 5.18 9.30 -12.83
CA GLY A 105 3.93 8.96 -12.18
C GLY A 105 3.28 10.14 -11.46
N PHE A 106 4.06 10.94 -10.76
CA PHE A 106 3.57 12.15 -10.10
C PHE A 106 3.19 13.24 -11.11
N ASP A 107 3.94 13.38 -12.21
CA ASP A 107 3.57 14.30 -13.29
C ASP A 107 2.25 13.88 -13.94
N MET A 108 2.04 12.58 -14.18
CA MET A 108 0.77 12.07 -14.71
C MET A 108 -0.40 12.35 -13.76
N MET A 109 -0.21 12.21 -12.46
CA MET A 109 -1.26 12.57 -11.49
C MET A 109 -1.65 14.04 -11.59
N LYS A 110 -0.68 14.94 -11.77
CA LYS A 110 -0.94 16.38 -11.95
C LYS A 110 -1.65 16.66 -13.27
N ILE A 111 -1.13 16.16 -14.39
CA ILE A 111 -1.67 16.41 -15.74
C ILE A 111 -3.12 15.94 -15.87
N PHE A 112 -3.41 14.73 -15.39
CA PHE A 112 -4.77 14.17 -15.45
C PHE A 112 -5.64 14.51 -14.24
N ASN A 113 -5.12 15.35 -13.33
CA ASN A 113 -5.77 15.65 -12.05
C ASN A 113 -6.27 14.36 -11.36
N SER A 114 -5.43 13.33 -11.37
CA SER A 114 -5.75 12.05 -10.75
C SER A 114 -5.19 11.97 -9.34
N TYR A 115 -5.93 11.29 -8.48
CA TYR A 115 -5.51 10.98 -7.10
C TYR A 115 -5.31 9.47 -6.88
N LYS A 116 -5.26 8.68 -7.97
CA LYS A 116 -5.21 7.21 -7.95
C LYS A 116 -3.83 6.72 -8.36
N PHE A 117 -3.05 6.27 -7.41
CA PHE A 117 -1.65 5.87 -7.62
C PHE A 117 -1.34 4.49 -7.08
N ILE A 118 -0.75 3.64 -7.92
CA ILE A 118 -0.20 2.33 -7.52
C ILE A 118 1.29 2.30 -7.83
N ASN A 119 2.10 1.89 -6.88
CA ASN A 119 3.48 1.50 -7.14
C ASN A 119 3.67 0.00 -7.00
N GLY A 120 4.38 -0.59 -7.93
CA GLY A 120 4.90 -1.96 -7.81
C GLY A 120 5.95 -2.09 -6.70
N PRO A 121 6.42 -3.30 -6.43
CA PRO A 121 7.38 -3.58 -5.37
C PRO A 121 8.72 -2.89 -5.63
N ILE A 122 9.42 -2.52 -4.55
CA ILE A 122 10.71 -1.81 -4.61
C ILE A 122 11.70 -2.47 -3.66
N SER A 123 12.92 -2.65 -4.12
CA SER A 123 13.99 -3.15 -3.28
C SER A 123 14.45 -2.09 -2.28
N LYS A 124 14.29 -2.38 -0.99
CA LYS A 124 14.77 -1.49 0.08
C LYS A 124 16.30 -1.36 0.09
N LYS A 125 17.02 -2.44 -0.20
CA LYS A 125 18.49 -2.48 -0.13
C LYS A 125 19.14 -1.60 -1.19
N THR A 126 18.61 -1.58 -2.41
CA THR A 126 19.20 -0.88 -3.55
C THR A 126 18.68 0.54 -3.68
N PHE A 127 17.37 0.72 -3.82
CA PHE A 127 16.77 2.03 -4.11
C PHE A 127 16.77 2.97 -2.89
N LEU A 128 16.35 2.49 -1.72
CA LEU A 128 16.26 3.35 -0.54
C LEU A 128 17.62 3.58 0.13
N ASN A 129 18.62 2.75 -0.16
CA ASN A 129 20.03 2.86 0.27
C ASN A 129 20.19 3.28 1.74
N LYS A 130 19.41 2.65 2.65
CA LYS A 130 19.34 2.96 4.09
C LYS A 130 18.92 4.40 4.43
N LYS A 131 18.66 5.26 3.42
CA LYS A 131 18.26 6.66 3.63
C LYS A 131 16.81 6.78 4.11
N TYR A 132 15.97 5.83 3.75
CA TYR A 132 14.57 5.75 4.17
C TYR A 132 14.25 4.36 4.73
N PRO A 133 13.47 4.27 5.82
CA PRO A 133 13.04 2.99 6.37
C PRO A 133 12.16 2.19 5.41
N GLY A 134 11.40 2.89 4.58
CA GLY A 134 10.52 2.29 3.58
C GLY A 134 10.11 3.28 2.47
N ILE A 135 9.39 2.75 1.49
CA ILE A 135 8.89 3.54 0.35
C ILE A 135 7.80 4.52 0.76
N THR A 136 7.06 4.22 1.82
CA THR A 136 6.05 5.11 2.39
C THR A 136 6.69 6.40 2.89
N GLU A 137 7.75 6.28 3.67
CA GLU A 137 8.52 7.40 4.20
C GLU A 137 9.16 8.24 3.08
N TYR A 138 9.69 7.58 2.04
CA TYR A 138 10.22 8.26 0.84
C TYR A 138 9.15 9.12 0.16
N ILE A 139 7.95 8.57 -0.09
CA ILE A 139 6.86 9.30 -0.75
C ILE A 139 6.34 10.42 0.16
N CYS A 140 6.15 10.16 1.45
CA CYS A 140 5.68 11.17 2.40
C CYS A 140 6.63 12.36 2.49
N GLN A 141 7.95 12.12 2.48
CA GLN A 141 8.94 13.20 2.45
C GLN A 141 8.86 14.01 1.16
N LYS A 142 8.65 13.36 0.00
CA LYS A 142 8.50 14.07 -1.30
C LYS A 142 7.30 15.02 -1.34
N TYR A 143 6.26 14.74 -0.54
CA TYR A 143 5.08 15.57 -0.43
C TYR A 143 5.00 16.39 0.87
N ASN A 144 6.11 16.47 1.63
CA ASN A 144 6.20 17.17 2.92
C ASN A 144 5.11 16.71 3.93
N VAL A 145 4.71 15.44 3.87
CA VAL A 145 3.72 14.86 4.76
C VAL A 145 4.41 14.32 6.00
N LYS A 146 4.14 14.95 7.16
CA LYS A 146 4.71 14.55 8.46
C LYS A 146 3.81 13.53 9.19
N LYS A 147 2.49 13.58 8.98
CA LYS A 147 1.51 12.71 9.62
C LYS A 147 0.95 11.72 8.60
N PHE A 148 1.34 10.48 8.75
CA PHE A 148 0.91 9.39 7.87
C PHE A 148 0.74 8.08 8.64
N ALA A 149 -0.01 7.16 8.05
CA ALA A 149 -0.17 5.81 8.56
C ALA A 149 -0.16 4.80 7.41
N MET A 150 0.26 3.59 7.70
CA MET A 150 0.11 2.43 6.84
C MET A 150 -1.10 1.64 7.32
N ILE A 151 -2.06 1.40 6.44
CA ILE A 151 -3.17 0.50 6.71
C ILE A 151 -3.11 -0.67 5.73
N ILE A 152 -3.18 -1.89 6.25
CA ILE A 152 -3.41 -3.07 5.44
C ILE A 152 -4.91 -3.29 5.41
N TYR A 153 -5.48 -3.04 4.23
CA TYR A 153 -6.92 -3.01 4.03
C TYR A 153 -7.42 -4.30 3.37
N ASN A 154 -8.42 -4.89 3.96
CA ASN A 154 -9.32 -5.86 3.36
C ASN A 154 -10.76 -5.38 3.61
N GLU A 155 -11.74 -5.81 2.81
CA GLU A 155 -13.14 -5.35 2.96
C GLU A 155 -13.78 -5.81 4.27
N GLU A 156 -13.37 -6.97 4.82
CA GLU A 156 -13.87 -7.51 6.10
C GLU A 156 -13.19 -6.83 7.29
N LEU A 157 -11.88 -6.65 7.25
CA LEU A 157 -11.09 -6.11 8.34
C LEU A 157 -9.87 -5.39 7.81
N SER A 158 -9.52 -4.27 8.42
CA SER A 158 -8.23 -3.61 8.19
C SER A 158 -7.38 -3.65 9.45
N VAL A 159 -6.06 -3.54 9.28
CA VAL A 159 -5.14 -3.39 10.40
C VAL A 159 -4.20 -2.22 10.17
N CYS A 160 -3.85 -1.53 11.24
CA CYS A 160 -2.92 -0.41 11.21
C CYS A 160 -1.90 -0.57 12.36
N PRO A 161 -0.61 -0.72 12.10
CA PRO A 161 0.38 -0.65 13.16
C PRO A 161 0.67 0.80 13.55
N LEU A 162 0.78 1.08 14.86
CA LEU A 162 1.20 2.38 15.39
C LEU A 162 2.64 2.67 14.97
N THR A 163 3.50 1.65 15.09
CA THR A 163 4.91 1.69 14.68
C THR A 163 5.18 0.67 13.58
N THR A 164 6.02 1.04 12.60
CA THR A 164 6.34 0.19 11.45
C THR A 164 7.78 -0.35 11.56
N HIS A 165 8.69 0.15 10.79
CA HIS A 165 10.04 -0.39 10.58
C HIS A 165 11.05 0.03 11.67
N ILE A 166 10.73 -0.18 12.95
CA ILE A 166 11.62 0.09 14.07
C ILE A 166 11.90 -1.18 14.87
N PRO A 167 13.06 -1.30 15.54
CA PRO A 167 13.35 -2.40 16.44
C PRO A 167 12.32 -2.49 17.57
N ILE A 168 11.93 -3.71 17.95
CA ILE A 168 10.90 -3.96 18.99
C ILE A 168 11.23 -3.23 20.31
N LYS A 169 12.50 -3.25 20.72
CA LYS A 169 12.97 -2.55 21.96
C LYS A 169 12.65 -1.04 21.98
N ASN A 170 12.39 -0.44 20.81
CA ASN A 170 12.07 0.98 20.69
C ASN A 170 10.57 1.25 20.62
N VAL A 171 9.73 0.23 20.45
CA VAL A 171 8.27 0.38 20.31
C VAL A 171 7.65 1.18 21.46
N PRO A 172 7.95 0.87 22.75
CA PRO A 172 7.35 1.59 23.89
C PRO A 172 7.54 3.11 23.82
N LYS A 173 8.71 3.58 23.33
CA LYS A 173 9.01 5.02 23.20
C LYS A 173 8.07 5.78 22.27
N PHE A 174 7.43 5.07 21.32
CA PHE A 174 6.50 5.65 20.35
C PHE A 174 5.03 5.50 20.75
N ILE A 175 4.75 4.75 21.83
CA ILE A 175 3.40 4.64 22.37
C ILE A 175 3.11 5.91 23.19
N THR A 176 2.51 6.90 22.52
CA THR A 176 2.17 8.18 23.11
C THR A 176 0.74 8.57 22.76
N LYS A 177 0.08 9.34 23.62
CA LYS A 177 -1.27 9.89 23.36
C LYS A 177 -1.32 10.60 22.00
N LYS A 178 -0.28 11.37 21.65
CA LYS A 178 -0.18 12.08 20.38
C LYS A 178 -0.18 11.12 19.19
N ASN A 179 0.71 10.11 19.19
CA ASN A 179 0.83 9.17 18.07
C ASN A 179 -0.43 8.34 17.88
N ILE A 180 -1.05 7.89 18.97
CA ILE A 180 -2.32 7.16 18.94
C ILE A 180 -3.42 8.03 18.32
N SER A 181 -3.57 9.27 18.81
CA SER A 181 -4.59 10.20 18.31
C SER A 181 -4.40 10.53 16.83
N GLU A 182 -3.17 10.75 16.38
CA GLU A 182 -2.86 11.00 14.97
C GLU A 182 -3.23 9.79 14.08
N LYS A 183 -2.92 8.57 14.50
CA LYS A 183 -3.29 7.35 13.74
C LYS A 183 -4.79 7.15 13.68
N VAL A 184 -5.48 7.30 14.82
CA VAL A 184 -6.95 7.18 14.89
C VAL A 184 -7.63 8.20 13.99
N LYS A 185 -7.16 9.46 14.00
CA LYS A 185 -7.68 10.50 13.10
C LYS A 185 -7.50 10.12 11.63
N LEU A 186 -6.31 9.70 11.21
CA LEU A 186 -6.03 9.30 9.83
C LEU A 186 -6.91 8.12 9.38
N ILE A 187 -7.10 7.13 10.25
CA ILE A 187 -7.99 5.99 9.99
C ILE A 187 -9.43 6.46 9.83
N ASN A 188 -9.92 7.28 10.74
CA ASN A 188 -11.28 7.80 10.71
C ASN A 188 -11.55 8.63 9.44
N ASP A 189 -10.65 9.55 9.10
CA ASP A 189 -10.76 10.42 7.93
C ASP A 189 -10.79 9.58 6.62
N PHE A 190 -9.95 8.54 6.54
CA PHE A 190 -9.95 7.61 5.42
C PHE A 190 -11.29 6.87 5.27
N TYR A 191 -11.81 6.31 6.35
CA TYR A 191 -13.07 5.56 6.31
C TYR A 191 -14.26 6.46 5.98
N ILE A 192 -14.34 7.67 6.56
CA ILE A 192 -15.37 8.64 6.21
C ILE A 192 -15.28 9.03 4.74
N LYS A 193 -14.07 9.33 4.25
CA LYS A 193 -13.88 9.80 2.87
C LYS A 193 -14.19 8.72 1.83
N TYR A 194 -13.68 7.50 2.01
CA TYR A 194 -13.70 6.47 0.97
C TYR A 194 -14.70 5.34 1.22
N LYS A 195 -15.09 5.10 2.47
CA LYS A 195 -16.07 4.05 2.83
C LYS A 195 -17.42 4.61 3.26
N LYS A 196 -17.52 5.92 3.48
CA LYS A 196 -18.74 6.62 3.93
C LYS A 196 -19.29 6.12 5.26
N ILE A 197 -18.43 5.59 6.10
CA ILE A 197 -18.78 5.12 7.45
C ILE A 197 -17.82 5.68 8.51
N LYS A 198 -18.29 5.80 9.74
CA LYS A 198 -17.45 6.06 10.91
C LYS A 198 -16.93 4.72 11.44
N PRO A 199 -15.60 4.43 11.34
CA PRO A 199 -15.07 3.10 11.63
C PRO A 199 -15.15 2.76 13.12
N LYS A 200 -15.42 1.48 13.43
CA LYS A 200 -15.24 0.91 14.76
C LYS A 200 -13.78 0.44 14.87
N ILE A 201 -13.00 1.04 15.77
CA ILE A 201 -11.57 0.82 15.93
C ILE A 201 -11.33 0.04 17.23
N ALA A 202 -10.65 -1.11 17.12
CA ALA A 202 -10.09 -1.81 18.27
C ALA A 202 -8.63 -1.40 18.44
N VAL A 203 -8.21 -1.09 19.67
CA VAL A 203 -6.80 -0.81 20.01
C VAL A 203 -6.25 -2.01 20.76
N LEU A 204 -5.10 -2.54 20.35
CA LEU A 204 -4.43 -3.63 21.06
C LEU A 204 -3.61 -3.09 22.23
N GLY A 205 -3.45 -3.91 23.25
CA GLY A 205 -2.44 -3.67 24.26
C GLY A 205 -1.02 -3.90 23.72
N LEU A 206 -0.04 -3.35 24.41
CA LEU A 206 1.37 -3.66 24.16
C LEU A 206 1.76 -4.98 24.82
N ASN A 207 1.35 -5.13 26.10
CA ASN A 207 1.74 -6.25 26.93
C ASN A 207 0.75 -7.42 26.81
N PRO A 208 1.16 -8.67 27.12
CA PRO A 208 0.26 -9.83 27.17
C PRO A 208 -0.95 -9.53 28.07
N HIS A 209 -2.12 -9.89 27.58
CA HIS A 209 -3.42 -9.65 28.26
C HIS A 209 -3.71 -8.19 28.66
N CYS A 210 -2.96 -7.23 28.10
CA CYS A 210 -3.02 -5.79 28.44
C CYS A 210 -2.65 -5.51 29.90
N GLU A 211 -1.78 -6.33 30.48
CA GLU A 211 -1.35 -6.29 31.86
C GLU A 211 0.18 -6.35 31.97
N SER A 212 0.72 -5.85 33.07
CA SER A 212 2.14 -5.95 33.40
C SER A 212 2.31 -5.89 34.90
N THR A 213 3.26 -6.66 35.42
CA THR A 213 3.68 -6.64 36.83
C THR A 213 4.47 -5.39 37.20
N ASN A 214 4.92 -4.62 36.21
CA ASN A 214 5.68 -3.39 36.44
C ASN A 214 4.80 -2.26 36.94
N LYS A 215 5.33 -1.43 37.84
CA LYS A 215 4.68 -0.19 38.34
C LYS A 215 4.21 0.73 37.22
N PHE A 216 4.97 0.82 36.12
CA PHE A 216 4.61 1.52 34.91
C PHE A 216 4.38 0.50 33.78
N ASN A 217 3.23 0.56 33.16
CA ASN A 217 2.95 -0.12 31.90
C ASN A 217 2.19 0.82 30.96
N GLU A 218 2.44 0.65 29.68
CA GLU A 218 1.88 1.48 28.60
C GLU A 218 0.36 1.31 28.49
N ASP A 219 -0.14 0.12 28.81
CA ASP A 219 -1.57 -0.20 28.68
C ASP A 219 -2.42 0.66 29.64
N ASP A 220 -2.00 0.74 30.90
CA ASP A 220 -2.75 1.52 31.91
C ASP A 220 -2.44 3.02 31.85
N LYS A 221 -1.16 3.36 31.68
CA LYS A 221 -0.73 4.76 31.80
C LYS A 221 -0.90 5.58 30.52
N ILE A 222 -0.93 4.92 29.35
CA ILE A 222 -0.99 5.61 28.06
C ILE A 222 -2.21 5.18 27.25
N LEU A 223 -2.40 3.86 27.03
CA LEU A 223 -3.44 3.38 26.11
C LEU A 223 -4.85 3.61 26.64
N LYS A 224 -5.17 3.16 27.86
CA LYS A 224 -6.50 3.38 28.48
C LYS A 224 -6.88 4.86 28.52
N PRO A 225 -6.04 5.79 29.03
CA PRO A 225 -6.36 7.22 29.03
C PRO A 225 -6.53 7.81 27.62
N SER A 226 -5.71 7.38 26.65
CA SER A 226 -5.81 7.83 25.26
C SER A 226 -7.12 7.39 24.60
N ILE A 227 -7.51 6.14 24.80
CA ILE A 227 -8.76 5.58 24.29
C ILE A 227 -9.97 6.33 24.88
N ASN A 228 -9.97 6.55 26.21
CA ASN A 228 -11.03 7.27 26.90
C ASN A 228 -11.16 8.71 26.40
N HIS A 229 -10.04 9.40 26.20
CA HIS A 229 -10.02 10.73 25.61
C HIS A 229 -10.61 10.74 24.19
N LEU A 230 -10.21 9.80 23.32
CA LEU A 230 -10.72 9.70 21.95
C LEU A 230 -12.21 9.32 21.89
N LYS A 231 -12.71 8.51 22.83
CA LYS A 231 -14.15 8.26 22.99
C LYS A 231 -14.92 9.56 23.27
N LYS A 232 -14.42 10.38 24.21
CA LYS A 232 -15.04 11.69 24.54
C LYS A 232 -15.06 12.62 23.33
N LEU A 233 -14.06 12.53 22.42
CA LEU A 233 -14.05 13.25 21.14
C LEU A 233 -14.97 12.63 20.07
N GLY A 234 -15.71 11.58 20.42
CA GLY A 234 -16.73 10.96 19.56
C GLY A 234 -16.19 9.94 18.56
N TYR A 235 -14.94 9.45 18.68
CA TYR A 235 -14.46 8.30 17.89
C TYR A 235 -15.09 6.99 18.39
N LYS A 236 -15.45 6.08 17.46
CA LYS A 236 -15.90 4.72 17.82
C LYS A 236 -14.68 3.83 18.07
N ILE A 237 -14.07 3.96 19.23
CA ILE A 237 -12.82 3.29 19.60
C ILE A 237 -12.99 2.52 20.91
N ASN A 238 -12.42 1.32 21.00
CA ASN A 238 -12.43 0.48 22.19
C ASN A 238 -11.07 -0.22 22.38
N GLY A 239 -10.80 -0.63 23.62
CA GLY A 239 -9.56 -1.33 24.02
C GLY A 239 -9.06 -0.81 25.39
N PRO A 240 -7.82 -1.16 25.75
CA PRO A 240 -6.96 -2.07 25.00
C PRO A 240 -7.52 -3.50 25.00
N PHE A 241 -7.28 -4.25 23.91
CA PHE A 241 -7.64 -5.65 23.77
C PHE A 241 -6.40 -6.52 23.68
N SER A 242 -6.50 -7.72 24.19
CA SER A 242 -5.46 -8.73 24.09
C SER A 242 -5.24 -9.18 22.65
N ALA A 243 -3.98 -9.19 22.20
CA ALA A 243 -3.65 -9.44 20.79
C ALA A 243 -3.92 -10.89 20.36
N ASP A 244 -3.85 -11.85 21.29
CA ASP A 244 -4.08 -13.28 21.06
C ASP A 244 -5.54 -13.61 20.77
N THR A 245 -6.49 -12.85 21.30
CA THR A 245 -7.93 -13.16 21.23
C THR A 245 -8.71 -12.25 20.28
N ILE A 246 -8.24 -11.03 20.00
CA ILE A 246 -8.99 -10.07 19.17
C ILE A 246 -9.20 -10.55 17.73
N PHE A 247 -8.26 -11.32 17.18
CA PHE A 247 -8.33 -11.84 15.81
C PHE A 247 -9.25 -13.07 15.66
N LEU A 248 -9.75 -13.64 16.75
CA LEU A 248 -10.78 -14.66 16.69
C LEU A 248 -12.00 -14.14 15.93
N LYS A 249 -12.59 -14.95 15.06
CA LYS A 249 -13.66 -14.56 14.11
C LYS A 249 -14.82 -13.80 14.81
N LYS A 250 -15.26 -14.26 15.98
CA LYS A 250 -16.32 -13.63 16.78
C LYS A 250 -15.96 -12.22 17.24
N ASN A 251 -14.69 -11.99 17.59
CA ASN A 251 -14.22 -10.73 18.12
C ASN A 251 -13.90 -9.72 17.00
N ARG A 252 -13.11 -10.13 15.99
CA ARG A 252 -12.68 -9.24 14.90
C ARG A 252 -13.84 -8.70 14.07
N LYS A 253 -14.94 -9.45 13.90
CA LYS A 253 -16.13 -9.00 13.16
C LYS A 253 -16.84 -7.79 13.78
N LYS A 254 -16.56 -7.47 15.04
CA LYS A 254 -17.15 -6.31 15.72
C LYS A 254 -16.50 -4.98 15.29
N PHE A 255 -15.36 -5.03 14.60
CA PHE A 255 -14.52 -3.88 14.28
C PHE A 255 -14.24 -3.79 12.79
N ASN A 256 -14.01 -2.56 12.32
CA ASN A 256 -13.56 -2.29 10.97
C ASN A 256 -12.02 -2.26 10.88
N VAL A 257 -11.36 -1.81 11.97
CA VAL A 257 -9.92 -1.65 12.03
C VAL A 257 -9.38 -2.10 13.38
N ILE A 258 -8.26 -2.82 13.36
CA ILE A 258 -7.46 -3.12 14.55
C ILE A 258 -6.19 -2.27 14.49
N LEU A 259 -6.00 -1.41 15.48
CA LEU A 259 -4.77 -0.61 15.69
C LEU A 259 -3.86 -1.36 16.66
N GLY A 260 -2.74 -1.87 16.18
CA GLY A 260 -1.73 -2.53 17.01
C GLY A 260 -0.55 -1.63 17.32
N MET A 261 0.26 -2.02 18.28
CA MET A 261 1.38 -1.22 18.74
C MET A 261 2.60 -1.35 17.83
N TYR A 262 2.78 -2.51 17.20
CA TYR A 262 3.89 -2.76 16.28
C TYR A 262 3.48 -3.61 15.09
N HIS A 263 4.37 -3.62 14.09
CA HIS A 263 4.13 -4.19 12.77
C HIS A 263 3.60 -5.63 12.81
N ASP A 264 4.38 -6.56 13.41
CA ASP A 264 4.04 -7.99 13.34
C ASP A 264 2.88 -8.38 14.24
N GLN A 265 2.56 -7.57 15.27
CA GLN A 265 1.38 -7.78 16.11
C GLN A 265 0.07 -7.83 15.31
N VAL A 266 0.01 -7.10 14.22
CA VAL A 266 -1.21 -7.02 13.38
C VAL A 266 -1.02 -7.60 11.99
N LEU A 267 0.19 -7.54 11.40
CA LEU A 267 0.39 -8.07 10.06
C LEU A 267 0.48 -9.60 10.02
N SER A 268 1.07 -10.24 11.04
CA SER A 268 1.13 -11.71 11.08
C SER A 268 -0.27 -12.33 11.08
N PRO A 269 -1.21 -11.97 12.01
CA PRO A 269 -2.56 -12.51 11.96
C PRO A 269 -3.32 -12.07 10.70
N MET A 270 -3.12 -10.85 10.21
CA MET A 270 -3.76 -10.39 8.99
C MET A 270 -3.36 -11.25 7.78
N LYS A 271 -2.08 -11.60 7.66
CA LYS A 271 -1.57 -12.46 6.60
C LYS A 271 -2.06 -13.90 6.73
N THR A 272 -2.14 -14.41 7.93
CA THR A 272 -2.67 -15.76 8.18
C THR A 272 -4.14 -15.88 7.78
N ILE A 273 -4.94 -14.83 8.03
CA ILE A 273 -6.39 -14.86 7.78
C ILE A 273 -6.72 -14.57 6.32
N PHE A 274 -6.07 -13.59 5.69
CA PHE A 274 -6.45 -13.06 4.38
C PHE A 274 -5.42 -13.34 3.28
N GLU A 275 -4.26 -13.89 3.60
CA GLU A 275 -3.18 -14.24 2.64
C GLU A 275 -2.85 -13.09 1.68
N TYR A 276 -3.23 -13.25 0.41
CA TYR A 276 -3.03 -12.25 -0.65
C TYR A 276 -4.22 -11.29 -0.82
N ASP A 277 -5.34 -11.50 -0.10
CA ASP A 277 -6.55 -10.67 -0.21
C ASP A 277 -6.47 -9.41 0.67
N ALA A 278 -5.39 -8.66 0.52
CA ALA A 278 -5.19 -7.40 1.19
C ALA A 278 -4.36 -6.43 0.34
N ILE A 279 -4.51 -5.14 0.62
CA ILE A 279 -3.76 -4.06 -0.02
C ILE A 279 -3.16 -3.12 1.01
N ASN A 280 -1.98 -2.59 0.71
CA ASN A 280 -1.32 -1.61 1.56
C ASN A 280 -1.66 -0.19 1.08
N ILE A 281 -2.37 0.57 1.90
CA ILE A 281 -2.75 1.96 1.62
C ILE A 281 -1.97 2.90 2.54
N THR A 282 -1.41 3.96 1.97
CA THR A 282 -0.79 5.03 2.77
C THR A 282 -1.82 6.13 3.03
N LEU A 283 -2.14 6.34 4.29
CA LEU A 283 -3.00 7.41 4.77
C LEU A 283 -2.20 8.69 4.99
N GLY A 284 -2.86 9.86 4.85
CA GLY A 284 -2.25 11.18 5.08
C GLY A 284 -1.69 11.84 3.82
N LEU A 285 -1.50 11.11 2.72
CA LEU A 285 -1.13 11.70 1.44
C LEU A 285 -2.31 12.45 0.81
N PRO A 286 -2.05 13.48 -0.03
CA PRO A 286 -3.11 14.21 -0.74
C PRO A 286 -3.78 13.37 -1.84
N PHE A 287 -3.34 12.14 -2.06
CA PHE A 287 -3.85 11.18 -3.04
C PHE A 287 -3.88 9.76 -2.44
N LEU A 288 -4.65 8.87 -3.07
CA LEU A 288 -4.67 7.46 -2.73
C LEU A 288 -3.43 6.76 -3.29
N ARG A 289 -2.49 6.46 -2.43
CA ARG A 289 -1.34 5.61 -2.76
C ARG A 289 -1.58 4.21 -2.24
N ILE A 290 -1.60 3.25 -3.16
CA ILE A 290 -1.74 1.84 -2.86
C ILE A 290 -0.53 1.07 -3.38
N SER A 291 -0.08 0.08 -2.65
CA SER A 291 0.83 -0.94 -3.16
C SER A 291 0.22 -2.33 -2.94
N PRO A 292 0.40 -3.25 -3.89
CA PRO A 292 0.16 -4.65 -3.62
C PRO A 292 1.03 -5.11 -2.46
N ASP A 293 0.48 -6.00 -1.64
CA ASP A 293 1.11 -6.43 -0.42
C ASP A 293 2.08 -7.61 -0.65
N HIS A 294 3.07 -7.39 -1.54
CA HIS A 294 4.14 -8.34 -1.85
C HIS A 294 5.46 -7.64 -2.22
N GLY A 295 6.55 -8.35 -2.05
CA GLY A 295 7.89 -7.90 -2.45
C GLY A 295 8.20 -8.16 -3.94
N PRO A 296 9.43 -7.87 -4.40
CA PRO A 296 9.88 -8.14 -5.77
C PRO A 296 9.83 -9.62 -6.18
N ASN A 297 9.97 -10.56 -5.26
CA ASN A 297 9.88 -12.01 -5.45
C ASN A 297 10.68 -12.53 -6.65
N ILE A 298 11.97 -12.19 -6.72
CA ILE A 298 12.85 -12.46 -7.85
C ILE A 298 12.85 -13.95 -8.24
N GLN A 299 12.79 -14.82 -7.24
CA GLN A 299 12.80 -16.28 -7.44
C GLN A 299 11.57 -16.79 -8.22
N MET A 300 10.50 -16.02 -8.28
CA MET A 300 9.26 -16.36 -8.99
C MET A 300 9.18 -15.76 -10.39
N ILE A 301 10.13 -14.89 -10.77
CA ILE A 301 10.11 -14.22 -12.08
C ILE A 301 10.01 -15.25 -13.21
N GLY A 302 8.99 -15.07 -14.04
CA GLY A 302 8.76 -15.89 -15.23
C GLY A 302 8.25 -17.30 -14.98
N LYS A 303 7.98 -17.70 -13.73
CA LYS A 303 7.44 -19.03 -13.39
C LYS A 303 5.92 -19.13 -13.52
N ASN A 304 5.23 -18.03 -13.81
CA ASN A 304 3.76 -17.95 -13.88
C ASN A 304 3.02 -18.38 -12.60
N LYS A 305 3.68 -18.31 -11.45
CA LYS A 305 3.14 -18.73 -10.15
C LYS A 305 2.68 -17.59 -9.27
N SER A 306 2.91 -16.31 -9.69
CA SER A 306 2.57 -15.14 -8.86
C SER A 306 1.07 -14.94 -8.77
N ASN A 307 0.59 -14.69 -7.54
CA ASN A 307 -0.83 -14.44 -7.27
C ASN A 307 -1.19 -12.97 -7.55
N PRO A 308 -2.14 -12.66 -8.46
CA PRO A 308 -2.52 -11.29 -8.81
C PRO A 308 -3.54 -10.66 -7.85
N LEU A 309 -4.05 -11.37 -6.84
CA LEU A 309 -5.23 -10.97 -6.06
C LEU A 309 -5.05 -9.61 -5.40
N SER A 310 -3.90 -9.35 -4.78
CA SER A 310 -3.64 -8.08 -4.13
C SER A 310 -3.67 -6.89 -5.12
N LEU A 311 -3.13 -7.04 -6.34
CA LEU A 311 -3.22 -5.99 -7.35
C LEU A 311 -4.65 -5.85 -7.90
N ILE A 312 -5.38 -6.95 -8.07
CA ILE A 312 -6.80 -6.90 -8.44
C ILE A 312 -7.59 -6.09 -7.40
N ARG A 313 -7.38 -6.33 -6.11
CA ARG A 313 -8.03 -5.58 -5.04
C ARG A 313 -7.64 -4.10 -5.03
N ALA A 314 -6.36 -3.79 -5.27
CA ALA A 314 -5.88 -2.42 -5.39
C ALA A 314 -6.57 -1.67 -6.54
N LEU A 315 -6.65 -2.29 -7.72
CA LEU A 315 -7.32 -1.74 -8.88
C LEU A 315 -8.82 -1.56 -8.65
N GLN A 316 -9.49 -2.57 -8.07
CA GLN A 316 -10.92 -2.50 -7.74
C GLN A 316 -11.21 -1.38 -6.73
N PHE A 317 -10.37 -1.22 -5.70
CA PHE A 317 -10.53 -0.17 -4.72
C PHE A 317 -10.43 1.22 -5.36
N LEU A 318 -9.43 1.45 -6.22
CA LEU A 318 -9.26 2.71 -6.92
C LEU A 318 -10.33 2.95 -8.01
N ASP A 319 -10.82 1.90 -8.64
CA ASP A 319 -11.84 2.02 -9.68
C ASP A 319 -13.23 2.40 -9.12
N LYS A 320 -13.52 1.99 -7.88
CA LYS A 320 -14.74 2.35 -7.15
C LYS A 320 -14.69 3.79 -6.62
N ASN A 321 -13.51 4.27 -6.20
CA ASN A 321 -13.29 5.56 -5.58
C ASN A 321 -12.70 6.57 -6.57
#